data_47099a94d12bdb0f4966e53234cc38f0
#
_entry.id   47099a94d12bdb0f4966e53234cc38f0
#
_cell.length_a   1.000
_cell.length_b   1.000
_cell.length_c   1.000
_cell.angle_alpha   90.00
_cell.angle_beta   90.00
_cell.angle_gamma   90.00
#
_symmetry.space_group_name_H-M   'P 1'
#
loop_
_entity.id
_entity.type
_entity.pdbx_description
1 polymer ?
#
loop_
_entity_poly.entity_id
_entity_poly.type
_entity_poly.pdbx_seq_one_letter_code
_entity_poly.pdbx_strand_id
1 'polypeptide(L)'
;MGRKKNAELDFHFCEIPAGSSALILPEEPWEDAYGPHEESLHFHNLFELGCCRSGRGRLILDGEELPYEGAVLSAAPANCPHSSLRESGEAWEYVYFEPRELIREIFPDNPIHQELMFVTAANQPLLLRAEEHPELAGYLERLLWESWEKRRYSQELIRGLLKLCLLELIRIQEGRKSLDPGAERSHELQLHITPALRYIEEHCDRNLRVSDLARECGLSEPHFRRLFAQSMNMPPLEYLNLARVRLGCKLISTKEIPMDLLAAECGFSSTSAFTRNFKKFLGTTPYQWKLQRERRGFGDGAIGFPPHQD
;
A
#
# COMPACT_ATOMS: atom_id res chain seq x y z
N MET A 1 13.75 29.51 16.25
CA MET A 1 12.71 28.87 15.41
C MET A 1 13.42 27.96 14.41
N GLY A 2 13.64 26.70 14.77
CA GLY A 2 14.27 25.72 13.90
C GLY A 2 13.27 25.27 12.82
N ARG A 3 13.67 25.31 11.53
CA ARG A 3 12.96 24.65 10.47
C ARG A 3 12.88 23.17 10.83
N LYS A 4 11.66 22.63 11.02
CA LYS A 4 11.45 21.17 11.02
C LYS A 4 12.02 20.69 9.68
N LYS A 5 13.04 19.82 9.71
CA LYS A 5 13.43 19.03 8.55
C LYS A 5 12.15 18.30 8.11
N ASN A 6 11.73 18.48 6.86
CA ASN A 6 10.73 17.59 6.27
C ASN A 6 11.29 16.17 6.45
N ALA A 7 10.61 15.34 7.20
CA ALA A 7 10.90 13.92 7.22
C ALA A 7 10.84 13.44 5.76
N GLU A 8 11.90 12.83 5.30
CA GLU A 8 11.96 12.29 3.94
C GLU A 8 10.97 11.12 3.93
N LEU A 9 9.99 11.18 3.04
CA LEU A 9 8.93 10.17 2.93
C LEU A 9 9.40 9.10 1.93
N ASP A 10 9.65 7.89 2.41
CA ASP A 10 10.18 6.80 1.62
C ASP A 10 9.06 5.95 0.99
N PHE A 11 9.20 5.63 -0.30
CA PHE A 11 8.32 4.69 -0.99
C PHE A 11 8.92 3.30 -1.04
N HIS A 12 8.21 2.31 -0.48
CA HIS A 12 8.58 0.91 -0.53
C HIS A 12 7.70 0.14 -1.53
N PHE A 13 8.33 -0.40 -2.58
CA PHE A 13 7.62 -1.24 -3.54
C PHE A 13 7.55 -2.68 -3.02
N CYS A 14 6.36 -3.12 -2.66
CA CYS A 14 6.08 -4.49 -2.23
C CYS A 14 5.54 -5.32 -3.40
N GLU A 15 6.03 -6.54 -3.57
CA GLU A 15 5.61 -7.48 -4.61
C GLU A 15 5.09 -8.78 -3.97
N ILE A 16 3.87 -9.15 -4.31
CA ILE A 16 3.30 -10.42 -3.87
C ILE A 16 3.99 -11.55 -4.66
N PRO A 17 4.55 -12.57 -3.99
CA PRO A 17 5.20 -13.69 -4.67
C PRO A 17 4.26 -14.39 -5.66
N ALA A 18 4.81 -14.88 -6.76
CA ALA A 18 4.02 -15.60 -7.77
C ALA A 18 3.33 -16.83 -7.14
N GLY A 19 2.03 -16.95 -7.38
CA GLY A 19 1.21 -18.03 -6.80
C GLY A 19 0.76 -17.79 -5.36
N SER A 20 1.12 -16.65 -4.75
CA SER A 20 0.65 -16.25 -3.41
C SER A 20 -0.45 -15.20 -3.51
N SER A 21 -1.29 -15.12 -2.47
CA SER A 21 -2.33 -14.09 -2.34
C SER A 21 -1.87 -12.90 -1.50
N ALA A 22 -0.74 -13.02 -0.81
CA ALA A 22 -0.15 -11.99 0.02
C ALA A 22 1.37 -12.12 0.10
N LEU A 23 2.04 -11.01 0.44
CA LEU A 23 3.39 -11.00 0.97
C LEU A 23 3.26 -10.91 2.51
N ILE A 24 3.92 -11.82 3.23
CA ILE A 24 3.85 -11.88 4.69
C ILE A 24 5.26 -11.74 5.24
N LEU A 25 5.46 -10.76 6.12
CA LEU A 25 6.77 -10.41 6.66
C LEU A 25 6.70 -10.21 8.17
N PRO A 26 7.59 -10.84 8.96
CA PRO A 26 7.86 -10.42 10.33
C PRO A 26 8.70 -9.14 10.34
N GLU A 27 8.69 -8.42 11.47
CA GLU A 27 9.42 -7.15 11.66
C GLU A 27 10.94 -7.28 11.47
N GLU A 28 11.55 -8.33 12.01
CA GLU A 28 13.02 -8.51 11.98
C GLU A 28 13.62 -8.55 10.56
N PRO A 29 13.11 -9.34 9.61
CA PRO A 29 13.55 -9.27 8.20
C PRO A 29 13.27 -7.94 7.53
N TRP A 30 12.27 -7.18 8.02
CA TRP A 30 12.03 -5.83 7.56
C TRP A 30 13.16 -4.89 7.98
N GLU A 31 13.59 -4.92 9.24
CA GLU A 31 14.73 -4.12 9.74
C GLU A 31 16.04 -4.46 9.00
N ASP A 32 16.29 -5.74 8.71
CA ASP A 32 17.42 -6.17 7.91
C ASP A 32 17.39 -5.66 6.46
N ALA A 33 16.20 -5.49 5.90
CA ALA A 33 16.01 -5.05 4.53
C ALA A 33 16.07 -3.52 4.38
N TYR A 34 15.63 -2.76 5.40
CA TYR A 34 15.38 -1.31 5.34
C TYR A 34 16.15 -0.49 6.37
N GLY A 35 16.93 -1.14 7.24
CA GLY A 35 17.62 -0.52 8.37
C GLY A 35 16.75 -0.37 9.61
N PRO A 36 17.35 -0.02 10.77
CA PRO A 36 16.60 0.16 11.99
C PRO A 36 15.52 1.23 11.83
N HIS A 37 14.32 0.93 12.27
CA HIS A 37 13.15 1.80 12.22
C HIS A 37 13.26 3.02 13.16
N GLU A 38 14.31 3.83 13.01
CA GLU A 38 14.36 5.12 13.65
C GLU A 38 13.55 6.12 12.79
N GLU A 39 12.23 6.22 13.07
CA GLU A 39 11.35 7.32 12.68
C GLU A 39 11.18 7.61 11.17
N SER A 40 11.58 6.72 10.24
CA SER A 40 11.33 6.99 8.82
C SER A 40 9.88 6.73 8.44
N LEU A 41 9.17 7.80 8.12
CA LEU A 41 7.82 7.72 7.58
C LEU A 41 7.89 7.13 6.17
N HIS A 42 7.19 6.02 5.94
CA HIS A 42 7.19 5.35 4.64
C HIS A 42 5.75 5.06 4.15
N PHE A 43 5.64 4.67 2.89
CA PHE A 43 4.40 4.17 2.31
C PHE A 43 4.71 3.13 1.22
N HIS A 44 3.73 2.29 0.89
CA HIS A 44 3.88 1.23 -0.11
C HIS A 44 2.65 1.08 -1.01
N ASN A 45 2.78 0.24 -2.03
CA ASN A 45 1.76 0.05 -3.08
C ASN A 45 0.66 -0.97 -2.72
N LEU A 46 0.79 -1.71 -1.64
CA LEU A 46 -0.18 -2.72 -1.20
C LEU A 46 -0.96 -2.24 0.03
N PHE A 47 -2.06 -2.88 0.32
CA PHE A 47 -2.74 -2.75 1.61
C PHE A 47 -1.99 -3.57 2.65
N GLU A 48 -1.77 -3.01 3.83
CA GLU A 48 -1.08 -3.67 4.94
C GLU A 48 -2.04 -3.96 6.09
N LEU A 49 -1.95 -5.17 6.62
CA LEU A 49 -2.44 -5.53 7.94
C LEU A 49 -1.28 -5.86 8.85
N GLY A 50 -1.20 -5.19 10.00
CA GLY A 50 -0.22 -5.48 11.03
C GLY A 50 -0.85 -6.18 12.22
N CYS A 51 -0.08 -7.06 12.86
CA CYS A 51 -0.43 -7.75 14.09
C CYS A 51 0.71 -7.67 15.09
N CYS A 52 0.44 -7.14 16.29
CA CYS A 52 1.32 -7.21 17.44
C CYS A 52 0.57 -7.93 18.56
N ARG A 53 1.06 -9.10 19.00
CA ARG A 53 0.35 -9.93 20.01
C ARG A 53 0.49 -9.37 21.42
N SER A 54 1.60 -8.71 21.71
CA SER A 54 1.82 -8.06 22.99
C SER A 54 2.92 -7.00 22.88
N GLY A 55 2.69 -5.81 23.40
CA GLY A 55 3.72 -4.80 23.36
C GLY A 55 3.23 -3.42 23.76
N ARG A 56 4.16 -2.48 23.70
CA ARG A 56 3.91 -1.06 23.86
C ARG A 56 4.75 -0.28 22.87
N GLY A 57 4.17 0.77 22.31
CA GLY A 57 4.85 1.62 21.37
C GLY A 57 3.93 2.70 20.80
N ARG A 58 4.29 3.22 19.64
CA ARG A 58 3.54 4.24 18.92
C ARG A 58 3.44 3.86 17.44
N LEU A 59 2.27 4.04 16.87
CA LEU A 59 2.06 3.97 15.42
C LEU A 59 1.83 5.37 14.90
N ILE A 60 2.50 5.75 13.82
CA ILE A 60 2.19 6.96 13.08
C ILE A 60 1.39 6.51 11.84
N LEU A 61 0.14 6.95 11.73
CA LEU A 61 -0.75 6.63 10.63
C LEU A 61 -1.31 7.93 10.05
N ASP A 62 -1.01 8.21 8.76
CA ASP A 62 -1.45 9.42 8.04
C ASP A 62 -1.18 10.73 8.81
N GLY A 63 -0.04 10.79 9.51
CA GLY A 63 0.40 11.95 10.29
C GLY A 63 -0.14 12.03 11.72
N GLU A 64 -1.00 11.11 12.14
CA GLU A 64 -1.45 10.97 13.53
C GLU A 64 -0.56 9.99 14.29
N GLU A 65 -0.09 10.40 15.47
CA GLU A 65 0.69 9.55 16.39
C GLU A 65 -0.26 8.87 17.37
N LEU A 66 -0.35 7.55 17.29
CA LEU A 66 -1.27 6.70 18.04
C LEU A 66 -0.48 5.78 19.00
N PRO A 67 -0.49 6.02 20.32
CA PRO A 67 0.12 5.11 21.27
C PRO A 67 -0.68 3.81 21.40
N TYR A 68 0.02 2.69 21.60
CA TYR A 68 -0.62 1.41 21.86
C TYR A 68 0.01 0.67 23.04
N GLU A 69 -0.79 -0.17 23.69
CA GLU A 69 -0.39 -1.09 24.74
C GLU A 69 -1.23 -2.36 24.65
N GLY A 70 -0.59 -3.54 24.77
CA GLY A 70 -1.24 -4.85 24.67
C GLY A 70 -1.24 -5.41 23.24
N ALA A 71 -2.23 -6.25 22.97
CA ALA A 71 -2.44 -6.85 21.65
C ALA A 71 -3.20 -5.88 20.74
N VAL A 72 -2.61 -5.56 19.59
CA VAL A 72 -3.17 -4.59 18.63
C VAL A 72 -3.05 -5.06 17.19
N LEU A 73 -3.95 -4.57 16.38
CA LEU A 73 -3.99 -4.76 14.93
C LEU A 73 -3.88 -3.39 14.25
N SER A 74 -3.19 -3.33 13.13
CA SER A 74 -3.18 -2.14 12.28
C SER A 74 -3.69 -2.45 10.88
N ALA A 75 -4.24 -1.44 10.22
CA ALA A 75 -4.59 -1.50 8.81
C ALA A 75 -4.15 -0.20 8.15
N ALA A 76 -3.24 -0.29 7.18
CA ALA A 76 -2.77 0.84 6.40
C ALA A 76 -3.13 0.64 4.92
N PRO A 77 -3.97 1.51 4.34
CA PRO A 77 -4.25 1.50 2.90
C PRO A 77 -2.98 1.75 2.08
N ALA A 78 -2.97 1.25 0.84
CA ALA A 78 -1.91 1.58 -0.10
C ALA A 78 -1.71 3.09 -0.20
N ASN A 79 -0.45 3.54 -0.19
CA ASN A 79 -0.02 4.95 -0.21
C ASN A 79 -0.31 5.75 1.06
N CYS A 80 -0.79 5.15 2.12
CA CYS A 80 -0.91 5.81 3.42
C CYS A 80 0.48 5.93 4.05
N PRO A 81 0.96 7.14 4.38
CA PRO A 81 2.20 7.31 5.12
C PRO A 81 2.06 6.76 6.54
N HIS A 82 2.98 5.88 6.93
CA HIS A 82 2.96 5.28 8.27
C HIS A 82 4.35 4.91 8.76
N SER A 83 4.46 4.66 10.06
CA SER A 83 5.66 4.16 10.73
C SER A 83 5.26 3.50 12.04
N SER A 84 5.99 2.48 12.47
CA SER A 84 5.80 1.81 13.76
C SER A 84 7.05 1.96 14.62
N LEU A 85 6.88 2.39 15.87
CA LEU A 85 7.92 2.52 16.87
C LEU A 85 7.57 1.62 18.04
N ARG A 86 8.24 0.47 18.12
CA ARG A 86 8.08 -0.47 19.22
C ARG A 86 9.02 -0.08 20.38
N GLU A 87 8.46 0.14 21.55
CA GLU A 87 9.22 0.39 22.78
C GLU A 87 9.52 -0.90 23.53
N SER A 88 8.59 -1.85 23.53
CA SER A 88 8.75 -3.16 24.17
C SER A 88 7.70 -4.15 23.67
N GLY A 89 7.93 -5.46 23.92
CA GLY A 89 7.00 -6.55 23.59
C GLY A 89 7.42 -7.36 22.37
N GLU A 90 6.46 -8.07 21.79
CA GLU A 90 6.68 -8.90 20.62
C GLU A 90 6.82 -8.06 19.35
N ALA A 91 7.53 -8.62 18.37
CA ALA A 91 7.67 -8.04 17.04
C ALA A 91 6.32 -7.98 16.31
N TRP A 92 6.18 -7.00 15.43
CA TRP A 92 5.06 -6.92 14.52
C TRP A 92 5.20 -7.97 13.41
N GLU A 93 4.06 -8.46 12.95
CA GLU A 93 3.95 -9.26 11.72
C GLU A 93 3.03 -8.54 10.74
N TYR A 94 3.46 -8.45 9.49
CA TYR A 94 2.77 -7.68 8.46
C TYR A 94 2.30 -8.57 7.32
N VAL A 95 1.09 -8.31 6.83
CA VAL A 95 0.46 -8.99 5.69
C VAL A 95 0.10 -7.94 4.64
N TYR A 96 0.76 -8.01 3.47
CA TYR A 96 0.57 -7.11 2.35
C TYR A 96 -0.24 -7.80 1.26
N PHE A 97 -1.32 -7.18 0.79
CA PHE A 97 -2.19 -7.76 -0.24
C PHE A 97 -2.86 -6.70 -1.10
N GLU A 98 -3.46 -7.14 -2.23
CA GLU A 98 -4.23 -6.28 -3.13
C GLU A 98 -5.75 -6.48 -2.89
N PRO A 99 -6.42 -5.55 -2.19
CA PRO A 99 -7.82 -5.72 -1.81
C PRO A 99 -8.77 -5.75 -3.02
N ARG A 100 -8.46 -5.07 -4.13
CA ARG A 100 -9.30 -5.05 -5.32
C ARG A 100 -9.51 -6.43 -5.94
N GLU A 101 -8.47 -7.27 -5.93
CA GLU A 101 -8.57 -8.64 -6.43
C GLU A 101 -9.53 -9.48 -5.60
N LEU A 102 -9.42 -9.39 -4.27
CA LEU A 102 -10.30 -10.10 -3.34
C LEU A 102 -11.75 -9.62 -3.43
N ILE A 103 -11.96 -8.30 -3.54
CA ILE A 103 -13.30 -7.71 -3.67
C ILE A 103 -13.97 -8.17 -4.96
N ARG A 104 -13.24 -8.25 -6.09
CA ARG A 104 -13.79 -8.81 -7.35
C ARG A 104 -14.26 -10.25 -7.20
N GLU A 105 -13.55 -11.05 -6.42
CA GLU A 105 -13.96 -12.45 -6.16
C GLU A 105 -15.14 -12.57 -5.21
N ILE A 106 -15.27 -11.64 -4.24
CA ILE A 106 -16.40 -11.63 -3.31
C ILE A 106 -17.68 -11.16 -4.01
N PHE A 107 -17.57 -10.18 -4.91
CA PHE A 107 -18.70 -9.52 -5.59
C PHE A 107 -18.52 -9.48 -7.11
N PRO A 108 -18.45 -10.63 -7.82
CA PRO A 108 -18.02 -10.72 -9.22
C PRO A 108 -18.90 -9.91 -10.20
N ASP A 109 -20.20 -9.80 -9.94
CA ASP A 109 -21.19 -9.28 -10.88
C ASP A 109 -21.62 -7.82 -10.60
N ASN A 110 -20.95 -7.12 -9.66
CA ASN A 110 -21.37 -5.77 -9.27
C ASN A 110 -20.20 -4.79 -9.19
N PRO A 111 -19.75 -4.20 -10.32
CA PRO A 111 -18.62 -3.25 -10.34
C PRO A 111 -18.81 -2.03 -9.44
N ILE A 112 -20.03 -1.50 -9.33
CA ILE A 112 -20.32 -0.35 -8.45
C ILE A 112 -20.12 -0.73 -6.99
N HIS A 113 -20.60 -1.91 -6.60
CA HIS A 113 -20.43 -2.40 -5.24
C HIS A 113 -18.97 -2.73 -4.92
N GLN A 114 -18.23 -3.30 -5.88
CA GLN A 114 -16.79 -3.52 -5.75
C GLN A 114 -16.06 -2.22 -5.42
N GLU A 115 -16.37 -1.15 -6.14
CA GLU A 115 -15.73 0.15 -5.93
C GLU A 115 -16.10 0.75 -4.57
N LEU A 116 -17.36 0.68 -4.17
CA LEU A 116 -17.82 1.12 -2.86
C LEU A 116 -17.10 0.37 -1.73
N MET A 117 -16.97 -0.95 -1.83
CA MET A 117 -16.27 -1.77 -0.84
C MET A 117 -14.79 -1.45 -0.77
N PHE A 118 -14.14 -1.24 -1.93
CA PHE A 118 -12.74 -0.83 -1.96
C PHE A 118 -12.51 0.52 -1.27
N VAL A 119 -13.30 1.53 -1.61
CA VAL A 119 -13.23 2.85 -0.99
C VAL A 119 -13.53 2.78 0.51
N THR A 120 -14.46 1.93 0.93
CA THR A 120 -14.75 1.72 2.34
C THR A 120 -13.57 1.08 3.08
N ALA A 121 -12.99 0.02 2.53
CA ALA A 121 -11.83 -0.64 3.14
C ALA A 121 -10.61 0.29 3.25
N ALA A 122 -10.40 1.13 2.23
CA ALA A 122 -9.27 2.05 2.14
C ALA A 122 -9.55 3.46 2.70
N ASN A 123 -10.67 3.66 3.43
CA ASN A 123 -11.14 4.97 3.86
C ASN A 123 -10.16 5.67 4.80
N GLN A 124 -9.76 4.98 5.86
CA GLN A 124 -8.82 5.49 6.87
C GLN A 124 -7.90 4.37 7.36
N PRO A 125 -6.65 4.68 7.71
CA PRO A 125 -5.84 3.73 8.44
C PRO A 125 -6.43 3.48 9.83
N LEU A 126 -6.20 2.30 10.38
CA LEU A 126 -6.76 1.86 11.64
C LEU A 126 -5.67 1.37 12.58
N LEU A 127 -5.81 1.71 13.87
CA LEU A 127 -5.20 1.02 14.99
C LEU A 127 -6.34 0.51 15.87
N LEU A 128 -6.37 -0.80 16.11
CA LEU A 128 -7.46 -1.52 16.76
C LEU A 128 -6.93 -2.34 17.92
N ARG A 129 -7.67 -2.42 19.03
CA ARG A 129 -7.37 -3.37 20.10
C ARG A 129 -7.88 -4.75 19.68
N ALA A 130 -7.04 -5.78 19.79
CA ALA A 130 -7.41 -7.14 19.38
C ALA A 130 -8.61 -7.69 20.20
N GLU A 131 -8.70 -7.32 21.47
CA GLU A 131 -9.81 -7.70 22.36
C GLU A 131 -11.18 -7.13 21.97
N GLU A 132 -11.18 -5.95 21.29
CA GLU A 132 -12.41 -5.31 20.80
C GLU A 132 -12.84 -5.84 19.42
N HIS A 133 -11.94 -6.55 18.71
CA HIS A 133 -12.16 -7.09 17.36
C HIS A 133 -11.67 -8.54 17.25
N PRO A 134 -12.21 -9.46 18.08
CA PRO A 134 -11.71 -10.83 18.21
C PRO A 134 -11.82 -11.65 16.91
N GLU A 135 -12.82 -11.39 16.06
CA GLU A 135 -12.98 -12.08 14.78
C GLU A 135 -11.82 -11.71 13.84
N LEU A 136 -11.54 -10.42 13.67
CA LEU A 136 -10.43 -9.96 12.83
C LEU A 136 -9.09 -10.47 13.35
N ALA A 137 -8.88 -10.41 14.68
CA ALA A 137 -7.67 -10.92 15.32
C ALA A 137 -7.50 -12.43 15.05
N GLY A 138 -8.55 -13.21 15.25
CA GLY A 138 -8.53 -14.67 15.04
C GLY A 138 -8.28 -15.04 13.57
N TYR A 139 -8.85 -14.32 12.61
CA TYR A 139 -8.59 -14.57 11.18
C TYR A 139 -7.14 -14.22 10.81
N LEU A 140 -6.61 -13.10 11.30
CA LEU A 140 -5.25 -12.68 11.01
C LEU A 140 -4.21 -13.62 11.66
N GLU A 141 -4.41 -14.01 12.92
CA GLU A 141 -3.55 -15.00 13.59
C GLU A 141 -3.55 -16.34 12.86
N ARG A 142 -4.73 -16.80 12.43
CA ARG A 142 -4.85 -18.04 11.65
C ARG A 142 -4.14 -17.93 10.30
N LEU A 143 -4.24 -16.78 9.64
CA LEU A 143 -3.55 -16.52 8.38
C LEU A 143 -2.03 -16.57 8.55
N LEU A 144 -1.51 -15.88 9.57
CA LEU A 144 -0.09 -15.90 9.91
C LEU A 144 0.39 -17.32 10.19
N TRP A 145 -0.36 -18.07 10.99
CA TRP A 145 -0.04 -19.46 11.28
C TRP A 145 0.03 -20.34 10.01
N GLU A 146 -0.93 -20.21 9.08
CA GLU A 146 -0.93 -20.94 7.81
C GLU A 146 0.28 -20.59 6.93
N SER A 147 0.75 -19.35 6.99
CA SER A 147 1.91 -18.90 6.23
C SER A 147 3.22 -19.53 6.73
N TRP A 148 3.33 -19.79 8.04
CA TRP A 148 4.49 -20.41 8.66
C TRP A 148 4.52 -21.93 8.43
N GLU A 149 3.39 -22.59 8.64
CA GLU A 149 3.28 -24.04 8.55
C GLU A 149 3.40 -24.58 7.12
N LYS A 150 3.06 -23.77 6.11
CA LYS A 150 3.16 -24.09 4.67
C LYS A 150 2.57 -25.46 4.31
N ARG A 151 1.44 -25.83 4.93
CA ARG A 151 0.78 -27.12 4.70
C ARG A 151 0.06 -27.13 3.34
N ARG A 152 -0.41 -28.33 2.96
CA ARG A 152 -1.23 -28.48 1.75
C ARG A 152 -2.44 -27.55 1.82
N TYR A 153 -2.71 -26.80 0.75
CA TYR A 153 -3.78 -25.81 0.63
C TYR A 153 -3.60 -24.53 1.49
N SER A 154 -2.40 -24.25 2.01
CA SER A 154 -2.17 -23.03 2.79
C SER A 154 -2.49 -21.77 1.99
N GLN A 155 -2.20 -21.72 0.68
CA GLN A 155 -2.48 -20.55 -0.15
C GLN A 155 -3.97 -20.29 -0.32
N GLU A 156 -4.77 -21.34 -0.50
CA GLU A 156 -6.23 -21.26 -0.58
C GLU A 156 -6.84 -20.81 0.75
N LEU A 157 -6.31 -21.31 1.88
CA LEU A 157 -6.73 -20.90 3.21
C LEU A 157 -6.36 -19.44 3.49
N ILE A 158 -5.12 -19.03 3.18
CA ILE A 158 -4.68 -17.63 3.29
C ILE A 158 -5.60 -16.72 2.48
N ARG A 159 -5.91 -17.09 1.22
CA ARG A 159 -6.82 -16.31 0.37
C ARG A 159 -8.23 -16.21 0.95
N GLY A 160 -8.75 -17.30 1.53
CA GLY A 160 -10.04 -17.30 2.24
C GLY A 160 -10.03 -16.41 3.47
N LEU A 161 -9.00 -16.50 4.30
CA LEU A 161 -8.82 -15.69 5.51
C LEU A 161 -8.63 -14.20 5.20
N LEU A 162 -7.90 -13.86 4.14
CA LEU A 162 -7.80 -12.47 3.66
C LEU A 162 -9.15 -11.87 3.30
N LYS A 163 -10.05 -12.65 2.66
CA LYS A 163 -11.41 -12.19 2.36
C LYS A 163 -12.22 -11.93 3.64
N LEU A 164 -12.08 -12.79 4.65
CA LEU A 164 -12.72 -12.58 5.95
C LEU A 164 -12.17 -11.34 6.66
N CYS A 165 -10.84 -11.17 6.71
CA CYS A 165 -10.22 -9.98 7.26
C CYS A 165 -10.73 -8.70 6.56
N LEU A 166 -10.78 -8.71 5.23
CA LEU A 166 -11.24 -7.58 4.44
C LEU A 166 -12.72 -7.24 4.71
N LEU A 167 -13.59 -8.23 4.82
CA LEU A 167 -15.00 -8.02 5.15
C LEU A 167 -15.18 -7.46 6.57
N GLU A 168 -14.41 -7.93 7.56
CA GLU A 168 -14.44 -7.36 8.91
C GLU A 168 -13.94 -5.91 8.93
N LEU A 169 -12.87 -5.61 8.19
CA LEU A 169 -12.40 -4.22 8.06
C LEU A 169 -13.47 -3.31 7.46
N ILE A 170 -14.17 -3.76 6.42
CA ILE A 170 -15.28 -3.01 5.82
C ILE A 170 -16.38 -2.75 6.86
N ARG A 171 -16.79 -3.77 7.65
CA ARG A 171 -17.78 -3.61 8.73
C ARG A 171 -17.33 -2.60 9.80
N ILE A 172 -16.06 -2.67 10.21
CA ILE A 172 -15.48 -1.73 11.18
C ILE A 172 -15.52 -0.30 10.64
N GLN A 173 -15.12 -0.11 9.37
CA GLN A 173 -15.14 1.20 8.72
C GLN A 173 -16.58 1.75 8.57
N GLU A 174 -17.55 0.92 8.22
CA GLU A 174 -18.96 1.28 8.15
C GLU A 174 -19.52 1.66 9.52
N GLY A 175 -19.18 0.90 10.57
CA GLY A 175 -19.58 1.23 11.95
C GLY A 175 -19.03 2.56 12.43
N ARG A 176 -17.78 2.90 12.08
CA ARG A 176 -17.16 4.20 12.41
C ARG A 176 -17.80 5.37 11.69
N LYS A 177 -18.20 5.22 10.42
CA LYS A 177 -18.90 6.27 9.65
C LYS A 177 -20.19 6.72 10.33
N SER A 178 -20.93 5.80 10.94
CA SER A 178 -22.17 6.11 11.64
C SER A 178 -21.97 6.94 12.92
N LEU A 179 -20.74 7.05 13.42
CA LEU A 179 -20.39 7.72 14.66
C LEU A 179 -19.65 9.06 14.47
N ASP A 180 -19.01 9.28 13.30
CA ASP A 180 -18.23 10.48 13.01
C ASP A 180 -18.62 11.15 11.69
N PRO A 181 -19.28 12.35 11.73
CA PRO A 181 -19.61 13.13 10.53
C PRO A 181 -18.39 13.57 9.71
N GLY A 182 -17.19 13.63 10.30
CA GLY A 182 -15.95 13.95 9.60
C GLY A 182 -15.49 12.80 8.69
N ALA A 183 -15.67 11.55 9.14
CA ALA A 183 -15.36 10.35 8.35
C ALA A 183 -16.27 10.23 7.11
N GLU A 184 -17.52 10.63 7.23
CA GLU A 184 -18.48 10.67 6.11
C GLU A 184 -18.02 11.61 4.99
N ARG A 185 -17.51 12.78 5.35
CA ARG A 185 -16.98 13.78 4.41
C ARG A 185 -15.70 13.31 3.71
N SER A 186 -14.80 12.64 4.44
CA SER A 186 -13.59 12.06 3.85
C SER A 186 -13.92 10.96 2.84
N HIS A 187 -14.89 10.13 3.15
CA HIS A 187 -15.37 9.07 2.26
C HIS A 187 -16.05 9.63 1.00
N GLU A 188 -16.90 10.67 1.12
CA GLU A 188 -17.46 11.34 -0.05
C GLU A 188 -16.39 11.93 -0.96
N LEU A 189 -15.35 12.54 -0.38
CA LEU A 189 -14.22 13.08 -1.14
C LEU A 189 -13.48 11.99 -1.90
N GLN A 190 -13.25 10.82 -1.30
CA GLN A 190 -12.62 9.67 -1.94
C GLN A 190 -13.49 9.12 -3.08
N LEU A 191 -14.80 8.99 -2.90
CA LEU A 191 -15.71 8.54 -3.95
C LEU A 191 -15.64 9.43 -5.20
N HIS A 192 -15.46 10.74 -5.03
CA HIS A 192 -15.36 11.68 -6.16
C HIS A 192 -14.09 11.49 -7.00
N ILE A 193 -12.97 11.02 -6.42
CA ILE A 193 -11.71 10.82 -7.15
C ILE A 193 -11.50 9.36 -7.59
N THR A 194 -12.30 8.45 -7.10
CA THR A 194 -12.23 7.01 -7.40
C THR A 194 -12.24 6.70 -8.91
N PRO A 195 -13.07 7.35 -9.76
CA PRO A 195 -12.99 7.13 -11.21
C PRO A 195 -11.61 7.44 -11.79
N ALA A 196 -10.94 8.50 -11.30
CA ALA A 196 -9.59 8.83 -11.74
C ALA A 196 -8.55 7.81 -11.26
N LEU A 197 -8.65 7.33 -10.02
CA LEU A 197 -7.75 6.29 -9.49
C LEU A 197 -7.84 5.01 -10.32
N ARG A 198 -9.05 4.54 -10.60
CA ARG A 198 -9.29 3.38 -11.47
C ARG A 198 -8.75 3.62 -12.88
N TYR A 199 -9.01 4.78 -13.45
CA TYR A 199 -8.53 5.12 -14.80
C TYR A 199 -7.00 5.17 -14.88
N ILE A 200 -6.32 5.63 -13.81
CA ILE A 200 -4.86 5.58 -13.71
C ILE A 200 -4.37 4.13 -13.66
N GLU A 201 -4.98 3.28 -12.82
CA GLU A 201 -4.59 1.87 -12.71
C GLU A 201 -4.71 1.11 -14.04
N GLU A 202 -5.78 1.38 -14.79
CA GLU A 202 -6.05 0.70 -16.05
C GLU A 202 -5.26 1.26 -17.25
N HIS A 203 -4.81 2.52 -17.18
CA HIS A 203 -4.30 3.25 -18.36
C HIS A 203 -3.06 4.10 -18.10
N CYS A 204 -2.32 3.91 -17.00
CA CYS A 204 -1.13 4.70 -16.69
C CYS A 204 -0.03 4.59 -17.75
N ASP A 205 -0.01 3.49 -18.52
CA ASP A 205 0.85 3.26 -19.68
C ASP A 205 0.60 4.21 -20.85
N ARG A 206 -0.55 4.89 -20.88
CA ARG A 206 -0.94 5.81 -21.96
C ARG A 206 -0.51 7.24 -21.66
N ASN A 207 -0.55 8.11 -22.67
CA ASN A 207 -0.27 9.52 -22.54
C ASN A 207 -1.44 10.26 -21.84
N LEU A 208 -1.64 10.02 -20.55
CA LEU A 208 -2.68 10.66 -19.73
C LEU A 208 -2.25 12.06 -19.29
N ARG A 209 -3.22 12.98 -19.31
CA ARG A 209 -3.12 14.32 -18.74
C ARG A 209 -4.01 14.43 -17.51
N VAL A 210 -3.69 15.35 -16.61
CA VAL A 210 -4.52 15.59 -15.42
C VAL A 210 -5.93 16.04 -15.79
N SER A 211 -6.09 16.75 -16.93
CA SER A 211 -7.41 17.12 -17.48
C SER A 211 -8.25 15.89 -17.86
N ASP A 212 -7.64 14.79 -18.29
CA ASP A 212 -8.37 13.56 -18.60
C ASP A 212 -8.91 12.92 -17.32
N LEU A 213 -8.09 12.89 -16.28
CA LEU A 213 -8.48 12.38 -14.96
C LEU A 213 -9.61 13.22 -14.33
N ALA A 214 -9.53 14.55 -14.47
CA ALA A 214 -10.59 15.45 -14.00
C ALA A 214 -11.93 15.19 -14.73
N ARG A 215 -11.87 14.91 -16.03
CA ARG A 215 -13.06 14.58 -16.85
C ARG A 215 -13.69 13.26 -16.43
N GLU A 216 -12.90 12.24 -16.10
CA GLU A 216 -13.41 10.97 -15.59
C GLU A 216 -14.19 11.15 -14.26
N CYS A 217 -13.81 12.15 -13.47
CA CYS A 217 -14.50 12.50 -12.24
C CYS A 217 -15.66 13.50 -12.43
N GLY A 218 -15.91 13.99 -13.65
CA GLY A 218 -16.90 15.05 -13.89
C GLY A 218 -16.56 16.40 -13.24
N LEU A 219 -15.26 16.67 -13.01
CA LEU A 219 -14.78 17.84 -12.30
C LEU A 219 -13.98 18.78 -13.21
N SER A 220 -13.94 20.09 -12.86
CA SER A 220 -12.96 20.99 -13.45
C SER A 220 -11.55 20.64 -12.96
N GLU A 221 -10.53 20.81 -13.81
CA GLU A 221 -9.15 20.44 -13.45
C GLU A 221 -8.65 21.13 -12.15
N PRO A 222 -8.88 22.43 -11.89
CA PRO A 222 -8.48 23.04 -10.62
C PRO A 222 -9.19 22.43 -9.39
N HIS A 223 -10.47 22.10 -9.51
CA HIS A 223 -11.21 21.44 -8.42
C HIS A 223 -10.69 20.02 -8.18
N PHE A 224 -10.52 19.25 -9.25
CA PHE A 224 -9.96 17.90 -9.19
C PHE A 224 -8.57 17.89 -8.52
N ARG A 225 -7.64 18.77 -8.93
CA ARG A 225 -6.30 18.85 -8.33
C ARG A 225 -6.33 19.05 -6.83
N ARG A 226 -7.19 19.98 -6.36
CA ARG A 226 -7.35 20.26 -4.93
C ARG A 226 -7.92 19.04 -4.19
N LEU A 227 -8.99 18.48 -4.72
CA LEU A 227 -9.68 17.34 -4.12
C LEU A 227 -8.77 16.11 -4.06
N PHE A 228 -8.10 15.80 -5.17
CA PHE A 228 -7.18 14.68 -5.26
C PHE A 228 -6.02 14.82 -4.27
N ALA A 229 -5.42 16.00 -4.19
CA ALA A 229 -4.31 16.24 -3.24
C ALA A 229 -4.77 16.14 -1.78
N GLN A 230 -5.99 16.54 -1.46
CA GLN A 230 -6.57 16.37 -0.12
C GLN A 230 -6.83 14.91 0.23
N SER A 231 -7.29 14.10 -0.74
CA SER A 231 -7.65 12.70 -0.49
C SER A 231 -6.44 11.75 -0.55
N MET A 232 -5.42 12.09 -1.34
CA MET A 232 -4.28 11.20 -1.61
C MET A 232 -2.97 11.71 -1.01
N ASN A 233 -2.98 12.82 -0.29
CA ASN A 233 -1.78 13.52 0.24
C ASN A 233 -0.69 13.74 -0.83
N MET A 234 -1.08 13.72 -2.12
CA MET A 234 -0.17 13.78 -3.27
C MET A 234 -0.85 14.42 -4.48
N PRO A 235 -0.15 15.27 -5.27
CA PRO A 235 -0.69 15.82 -6.52
C PRO A 235 -1.04 14.73 -7.56
N PRO A 236 -2.10 14.90 -8.39
CA PRO A 236 -2.53 13.89 -9.37
C PRO A 236 -1.43 13.45 -10.34
N LEU A 237 -0.60 14.37 -10.84
CA LEU A 237 0.49 14.05 -11.76
C LEU A 237 1.58 13.22 -11.07
N GLU A 238 1.83 13.50 -9.81
CA GLU A 238 2.80 12.75 -9.01
C GLU A 238 2.32 11.32 -8.78
N TYR A 239 1.05 11.14 -8.43
CA TYR A 239 0.42 9.84 -8.30
C TYR A 239 0.43 9.03 -9.61
N LEU A 240 0.11 9.68 -10.75
CA LEU A 240 0.22 9.06 -12.07
C LEU A 240 1.66 8.58 -12.36
N ASN A 241 2.66 9.40 -12.04
CA ASN A 241 4.06 9.02 -12.22
C ASN A 241 4.47 7.88 -11.27
N LEU A 242 3.95 7.84 -10.04
CA LEU A 242 4.14 6.74 -9.12
C LEU A 242 3.53 5.43 -9.67
N ALA A 243 2.30 5.48 -10.18
CA ALA A 243 1.66 4.33 -10.84
C ALA A 243 2.49 3.79 -12.02
N ARG A 244 3.05 4.69 -12.84
CA ARG A 244 3.95 4.33 -13.94
C ARG A 244 5.26 3.70 -13.46
N VAL A 245 5.84 4.20 -12.36
CA VAL A 245 7.03 3.60 -11.76
C VAL A 245 6.73 2.20 -11.24
N ARG A 246 5.58 1.98 -10.61
CA ARG A 246 5.12 0.64 -10.17
C ARG A 246 4.97 -0.33 -11.35
N LEU A 247 4.38 0.13 -12.45
CA LEU A 247 4.32 -0.63 -13.69
C LEU A 247 5.73 -0.99 -14.18
N GLY A 248 6.66 -0.05 -14.13
CA GLY A 248 8.07 -0.26 -14.46
C GLY A 248 8.72 -1.34 -13.58
N CYS A 249 8.51 -1.31 -12.28
CA CYS A 249 8.97 -2.36 -11.37
C CYS A 249 8.41 -3.74 -11.76
N LYS A 250 7.10 -3.82 -12.00
CA LYS A 250 6.44 -5.05 -12.44
C LYS A 250 7.01 -5.58 -13.77
N LEU A 251 7.21 -4.70 -14.75
CA LEU A 251 7.76 -5.09 -16.06
C LEU A 251 9.21 -5.57 -15.94
N ILE A 252 10.06 -4.90 -15.15
CA ILE A 252 11.44 -5.34 -14.88
C ILE A 252 11.45 -6.73 -14.21
N SER A 253 10.49 -7.00 -13.32
CA SER A 253 10.39 -8.27 -12.60
C SER A 253 9.93 -9.44 -13.47
N THR A 254 9.13 -9.17 -14.49
CA THR A 254 8.43 -10.22 -15.27
C THR A 254 8.94 -10.38 -16.70
N LYS A 255 9.69 -9.41 -17.21
CA LYS A 255 10.13 -9.37 -18.61
C LYS A 255 11.57 -8.90 -18.72
N GLU A 256 12.29 -9.48 -19.69
CA GLU A 256 13.54 -8.91 -20.18
C GLU A 256 13.23 -7.84 -21.24
N ILE A 257 13.28 -6.54 -20.84
CA ILE A 257 12.93 -5.42 -21.70
C ILE A 257 14.07 -4.37 -21.69
N PRO A 258 14.47 -3.83 -22.85
CA PRO A 258 15.41 -2.71 -22.93
C PRO A 258 14.89 -1.47 -22.21
N MET A 259 15.76 -0.67 -21.59
CA MET A 259 15.38 0.46 -20.73
C MET A 259 14.66 1.60 -21.48
N ASP A 260 14.98 1.80 -22.75
CA ASP A 260 14.31 2.77 -23.62
C ASP A 260 12.86 2.36 -23.93
N LEU A 261 12.63 1.08 -24.22
CA LEU A 261 11.32 0.53 -24.44
C LEU A 261 10.50 0.48 -23.14
N LEU A 262 11.15 0.14 -22.03
CA LEU A 262 10.51 0.11 -20.71
C LEU A 262 9.88 1.48 -20.35
N ALA A 263 10.59 2.58 -20.59
CA ALA A 263 10.08 3.93 -20.33
C ALA A 263 8.80 4.22 -21.12
N ALA A 264 8.78 3.83 -22.40
CA ALA A 264 7.63 4.00 -23.27
C ALA A 264 6.44 3.12 -22.85
N GLU A 265 6.68 1.85 -22.50
CA GLU A 265 5.64 0.93 -22.00
C GLU A 265 5.05 1.37 -20.64
N CYS A 266 5.81 2.16 -19.86
CA CYS A 266 5.32 2.77 -18.64
C CYS A 266 4.61 4.13 -18.86
N GLY A 267 4.42 4.58 -20.11
CA GLY A 267 3.73 5.82 -20.44
C GLY A 267 4.55 7.10 -20.23
N PHE A 268 5.88 7.00 -20.08
CA PHE A 268 6.75 8.17 -20.04
C PHE A 268 7.16 8.63 -21.43
N SER A 269 7.22 9.94 -21.62
CA SER A 269 7.62 10.54 -22.90
C SER A 269 9.12 10.41 -23.20
N SER A 270 9.95 10.03 -22.22
CA SER A 270 11.39 9.81 -22.37
C SER A 270 11.97 8.94 -21.26
N THR A 271 13.06 8.23 -21.57
CA THR A 271 13.83 7.46 -20.60
C THR A 271 14.39 8.34 -19.46
N SER A 272 14.74 9.59 -19.76
CA SER A 272 15.20 10.54 -18.73
C SER A 272 14.10 10.90 -17.73
N ALA A 273 12.84 11.08 -18.18
CA ALA A 273 11.69 11.33 -17.32
C ALA A 273 11.38 10.10 -16.46
N PHE A 274 11.40 8.91 -17.03
CA PHE A 274 11.26 7.66 -16.31
C PHE A 274 12.32 7.50 -15.22
N THR A 275 13.60 7.59 -15.58
CA THR A 275 14.72 7.42 -14.64
C THR A 275 14.66 8.42 -13.49
N ARG A 276 14.34 9.70 -13.78
CA ARG A 276 14.19 10.73 -12.74
C ARG A 276 13.06 10.41 -11.76
N ASN A 277 11.88 10.00 -12.25
CA ASN A 277 10.76 9.65 -11.39
C ASN A 277 11.04 8.34 -10.63
N PHE A 278 11.64 7.35 -11.28
CA PHE A 278 12.05 6.10 -10.64
C PHE A 278 13.02 6.37 -9.48
N LYS A 279 14.04 7.21 -9.72
CA LYS A 279 14.99 7.61 -8.67
C LYS A 279 14.31 8.45 -7.58
N LYS A 280 13.34 9.31 -7.93
CA LYS A 280 12.58 10.09 -6.96
C LYS A 280 11.83 9.20 -5.98
N PHE A 281 11.16 8.13 -6.45
CA PHE A 281 10.32 7.27 -5.63
C PHE A 281 11.07 6.10 -4.98
N LEU A 282 12.14 5.59 -5.61
CA LEU A 282 12.82 4.37 -5.19
C LEU A 282 14.30 4.60 -4.78
N GLY A 283 14.75 5.84 -4.70
CA GLY A 283 16.13 6.18 -4.32
C GLY A 283 17.21 5.74 -5.32
N THR A 284 16.88 4.86 -6.27
CA THR A 284 17.82 4.22 -7.20
C THR A 284 17.37 4.32 -8.66
N THR A 285 18.27 4.06 -9.61
CA THR A 285 17.90 4.03 -11.03
C THR A 285 17.25 2.69 -11.42
N PRO A 286 16.42 2.62 -12.49
CA PRO A 286 15.80 1.37 -12.94
C PRO A 286 16.83 0.27 -13.22
N TYR A 287 17.99 0.63 -13.78
CA TYR A 287 19.07 -0.31 -14.07
C TYR A 287 19.73 -0.86 -12.79
N GLN A 288 20.04 0.02 -11.82
CA GLN A 288 20.59 -0.38 -10.54
C GLN A 288 19.61 -1.28 -9.77
N TRP A 289 18.33 -0.93 -9.79
CA TRP A 289 17.26 -1.71 -9.17
C TRP A 289 17.15 -3.11 -9.78
N LYS A 290 17.22 -3.24 -11.12
CA LYS A 290 17.28 -4.53 -11.82
C LYS A 290 18.47 -5.37 -11.36
N LEU A 291 19.69 -4.80 -11.35
CA LEU A 291 20.89 -5.50 -10.93
C LEU A 291 20.84 -5.96 -9.46
N GLN A 292 20.26 -5.16 -8.58
CA GLN A 292 20.11 -5.53 -7.17
C GLN A 292 19.17 -6.72 -6.99
N ARG A 293 18.08 -6.78 -7.74
CA ARG A 293 17.17 -7.93 -7.76
C ARG A 293 17.89 -9.21 -8.27
N GLU A 294 18.60 -9.10 -9.37
CA GLU A 294 19.36 -10.22 -9.94
C GLU A 294 20.41 -10.77 -8.96
N ARG A 295 21.11 -9.89 -8.23
CA ARG A 295 22.11 -10.28 -7.22
C ARG A 295 21.54 -10.95 -5.97
N ARG A 296 20.32 -10.56 -5.56
CA ARG A 296 19.65 -11.14 -4.38
C ARG A 296 19.08 -12.53 -4.63
N GLY A 297 19.13 -13.02 -5.88
CA GLY A 297 18.60 -14.31 -6.30
C GLY A 297 17.09 -14.39 -6.15
N PHE A 298 16.39 -14.95 -7.11
CA PHE A 298 14.96 -15.26 -7.02
C PHE A 298 14.69 -16.33 -5.95
N GLY A 299 14.87 -16.01 -4.68
CA GLY A 299 14.53 -16.82 -3.53
C GLY A 299 13.51 -16.09 -2.70
N ASP A 300 12.28 -16.59 -2.72
CA ASP A 300 11.18 -16.35 -1.79
C ASP A 300 11.06 -14.93 -1.20
N GLY A 301 10.29 -14.06 -1.87
CA GLY A 301 9.64 -12.92 -1.23
C GLY A 301 10.51 -11.72 -0.80
N ALA A 302 11.74 -11.60 -1.30
CA ALA A 302 12.64 -10.53 -0.88
C ALA A 302 12.32 -9.20 -1.57
N ILE A 303 11.98 -8.23 -0.79
CA ILE A 303 11.75 -6.82 -1.11
C ILE A 303 13.04 -6.20 -1.68
N GLY A 304 12.95 -5.54 -2.83
CA GLY A 304 14.11 -4.98 -3.53
C GLY A 304 14.36 -3.51 -3.24
N PHE A 305 15.13 -3.16 -2.20
CA PHE A 305 15.66 -1.80 -1.99
C PHE A 305 17.14 -1.81 -1.63
N PRO A 306 17.90 -0.76 -2.00
CA PRO A 306 19.30 -0.63 -1.60
C PRO A 306 19.42 -0.22 -0.13
N PRO A 307 20.50 -0.63 0.55
CA PRO A 307 20.89 0.00 1.80
C PRO A 307 21.24 1.47 1.53
N HIS A 308 20.83 2.36 2.44
CA HIS A 308 21.32 3.73 2.46
C HIS A 308 22.85 3.69 2.47
N GLN A 309 23.48 4.36 1.51
CA GLN A 309 24.91 4.70 1.61
C GLN A 309 24.98 5.92 2.51
N ASP A 310 25.74 5.82 3.59
CA ASP A 310 26.15 6.89 4.50
C ASP A 310 26.69 8.12 3.80
#